data_6861162a9605b8143453ab37b4c7958e
#
_entry.id   6861162a9605b8143453ab37b4c7958e
#
_cell.length_a   1.000
_cell.length_b   1.000
_cell.length_c   1.000
_cell.angle_alpha   90.00
_cell.angle_beta   90.00
_cell.angle_gamma   90.00
#
_symmetry.space_group_name_H-M   'P 1'
#
loop_
_entity.id
_entity.type
_entity.pdbx_description
1 polymer ?
#
loop_
_entity_poly.entity_id
_entity_poly.type
_entity_poly.pdbx_seq_one_letter_code
_entity_poly.pdbx_strand_id
1 'polypeptide(L)'
;MFSGRQVKTPDASDWQAIAERDRQRQSAIRALLAKGQVETGREYYFAALVFQHSSSAEDLTLAHVLAVTAVIQGNKSARWLAAATLDRYLQTEKQPQVFGTQFQREGDNPRWTMAPYDRAAVPDRVRTLWCVVSQSDQDRALEDLQAGRQGGANTSVAECQ
;
A
#
# COMPACT_ATOMS: atom_id res chain seq x y z
N MET A 1 -4.92 36.53 7.12
CA MET A 1 -3.54 36.08 7.24
C MET A 1 -3.56 34.62 7.69
N PHE A 2 -3.44 33.64 6.77
CA PHE A 2 -3.29 32.24 7.13
C PHE A 2 -1.80 31.98 7.37
N SER A 3 -1.44 31.77 8.64
CA SER A 3 -0.10 31.35 9.04
C SER A 3 0.15 29.93 8.49
N GLY A 4 0.98 29.83 7.46
CA GLY A 4 1.42 28.54 6.93
C GLY A 4 2.22 27.79 8.00
N ARG A 5 1.61 26.77 8.59
CA ARG A 5 2.30 25.84 9.48
C ARG A 5 3.34 25.09 8.63
N GLN A 6 4.62 25.47 8.72
CA GLN A 6 5.69 24.68 8.12
C GLN A 6 5.66 23.30 8.75
N VAL A 7 5.40 22.28 7.93
CA VAL A 7 5.51 20.88 8.34
C VAL A 7 7.00 20.60 8.50
N LYS A 8 7.46 20.50 9.77
CA LYS A 8 8.85 20.14 10.06
C LYS A 8 9.13 18.73 9.52
N THR A 9 10.17 18.59 8.73
CA THR A 9 10.65 17.25 8.32
C THR A 9 11.05 16.47 9.57
N PRO A 10 10.55 15.22 9.77
CA PRO A 10 10.90 14.41 10.93
C PRO A 10 12.41 14.18 11.02
N ASP A 11 12.99 14.33 12.19
CA ASP A 11 14.39 13.96 12.47
C ASP A 11 14.50 12.48 12.88
N ALA A 12 15.74 12.01 13.14
CA ALA A 12 15.99 10.61 13.46
C ALA A 12 15.24 10.15 14.73
N SER A 13 15.06 11.03 15.73
CA SER A 13 14.32 10.70 16.96
C SER A 13 12.81 10.62 16.71
N ASP A 14 12.28 11.44 15.83
CA ASP A 14 10.90 11.40 15.39
C ASP A 14 10.61 10.07 14.66
N TRP A 15 11.51 9.62 13.80
CA TRP A 15 11.37 8.34 13.10
C TRP A 15 11.42 7.14 14.05
N GLN A 16 12.28 7.16 15.07
CA GLN A 16 12.31 6.12 16.11
C GLN A 16 11.00 6.06 16.90
N ALA A 17 10.46 7.23 17.28
CA ALA A 17 9.19 7.29 17.99
C ALA A 17 8.00 6.83 17.14
N ILE A 18 8.02 7.09 15.82
CA ILE A 18 7.02 6.57 14.87
C ILE A 18 7.11 5.05 14.80
N ALA A 19 8.32 4.51 14.59
CA ALA A 19 8.53 3.06 14.49
C ALA A 19 8.11 2.31 15.78
N GLU A 20 8.35 2.90 16.95
CA GLU A 20 7.91 2.31 18.22
C GLU A 20 6.38 2.28 18.34
N ARG A 21 5.71 3.37 17.99
CA ARG A 21 4.23 3.42 17.96
C ARG A 21 3.65 2.41 16.98
N ASP A 22 4.30 2.20 15.84
CA ASP A 22 3.83 1.24 14.84
C ASP A 22 4.00 -0.19 15.36
N ARG A 23 5.12 -0.53 16.02
CA ARG A 23 5.29 -1.83 16.69
C ARG A 23 4.22 -2.08 17.76
N GLN A 24 3.90 -1.06 18.57
CA GLN A 24 2.85 -1.17 19.60
C GLN A 24 1.48 -1.41 18.98
N ARG A 25 1.13 -0.70 17.89
CA ARG A 25 -0.12 -0.92 17.15
C ARG A 25 -0.18 -2.32 16.56
N GLN A 26 0.89 -2.78 15.92
CA GLN A 26 0.98 -4.13 15.36
C GLN A 26 0.80 -5.20 16.44
N SER A 27 1.46 -5.05 17.59
CA SER A 27 1.31 -5.97 18.73
C SER A 27 -0.14 -5.99 19.25
N ALA A 28 -0.76 -4.84 19.41
CA ALA A 28 -2.16 -4.74 19.85
C ALA A 28 -3.12 -5.42 18.86
N ILE A 29 -2.95 -5.19 17.54
CA ILE A 29 -3.79 -5.83 16.53
C ILE A 29 -3.58 -7.36 16.52
N ARG A 30 -2.34 -7.86 16.64
CA ARG A 30 -2.09 -9.29 16.75
C ARG A 30 -2.80 -9.91 17.97
N ALA A 31 -2.83 -9.22 19.10
CA ALA A 31 -3.54 -9.66 20.29
C ALA A 31 -5.07 -9.69 20.10
N LEU A 32 -5.64 -8.72 19.40
CA LEU A 32 -7.08 -8.70 19.06
C LEU A 32 -7.44 -9.82 18.09
N LEU A 33 -6.63 -10.06 17.07
CA LEU A 33 -6.80 -11.17 16.11
C LEU A 33 -6.77 -12.53 16.83
N ALA A 34 -5.78 -12.72 17.71
CA ALA A 34 -5.63 -13.97 18.48
C ALA A 34 -6.83 -14.25 19.41
N LYS A 35 -7.54 -13.20 19.85
CA LYS A 35 -8.75 -13.31 20.68
C LYS A 35 -10.04 -13.40 19.88
N GLY A 36 -9.97 -13.36 18.54
CA GLY A 36 -11.17 -13.32 17.69
C GLY A 36 -11.99 -12.03 17.84
N GLN A 37 -11.36 -10.91 18.21
CA GLN A 37 -12.00 -9.61 18.45
C GLN A 37 -11.95 -8.68 17.22
N VAL A 38 -11.58 -9.19 16.06
CA VAL A 38 -11.65 -8.51 14.76
C VAL A 38 -12.63 -9.33 13.92
N GLU A 39 -13.82 -8.79 13.66
CA GLU A 39 -14.93 -9.59 13.12
C GLU A 39 -15.50 -9.01 11.83
N THR A 40 -15.47 -7.67 11.67
CA THR A 40 -16.10 -7.00 10.53
C THR A 40 -15.11 -6.69 9.41
N GLY A 41 -15.60 -6.61 8.16
CA GLY A 41 -14.79 -6.23 7.02
C GLY A 41 -14.09 -4.86 7.19
N ARG A 42 -14.71 -3.93 7.93
CA ARG A 42 -14.10 -2.65 8.27
C ARG A 42 -12.92 -2.79 9.23
N GLU A 43 -13.07 -3.63 10.24
CA GLU A 43 -11.98 -3.89 11.22
C GLU A 43 -10.81 -4.61 10.57
N TYR A 44 -11.06 -5.62 9.74
CA TYR A 44 -10.01 -6.28 8.95
C TYR A 44 -9.28 -5.30 8.03
N TYR A 45 -9.98 -4.36 7.40
CA TYR A 45 -9.37 -3.31 6.59
C TYR A 45 -8.43 -2.43 7.41
N PHE A 46 -8.86 -1.94 8.59
CA PHE A 46 -7.99 -1.12 9.45
C PHE A 46 -6.83 -1.92 10.02
N ALA A 47 -7.02 -3.19 10.34
CA ALA A 47 -5.93 -4.08 10.74
C ALA A 47 -4.89 -4.23 9.61
N ALA A 48 -5.32 -4.42 8.37
CA ALA A 48 -4.42 -4.48 7.20
C ALA A 48 -3.60 -3.18 7.04
N LEU A 49 -4.23 -2.01 7.23
CA LEU A 49 -3.55 -0.72 7.15
C LEU A 49 -2.41 -0.57 8.16
N VAL A 50 -2.51 -1.20 9.33
CA VAL A 50 -1.44 -1.16 10.35
C VAL A 50 -0.18 -1.90 9.89
N PHE A 51 -0.32 -2.96 9.10
CA PHE A 51 0.79 -3.79 8.63
C PHE A 51 1.32 -3.42 7.25
N GLN A 52 0.58 -2.66 6.44
CA GLN A 52 0.91 -2.40 5.03
C GLN A 52 2.24 -1.69 4.79
N HIS A 53 2.78 -0.98 5.77
CA HIS A 53 4.05 -0.25 5.68
C HIS A 53 5.21 -0.96 6.38
N SER A 54 5.02 -2.19 6.83
CA SER A 54 6.11 -3.00 7.39
C SER A 54 7.16 -3.32 6.31
N SER A 55 8.40 -3.51 6.75
CA SER A 55 9.48 -4.07 5.93
C SER A 55 9.61 -5.59 6.08
N SER A 56 8.79 -6.22 6.91
CA SER A 56 8.78 -7.67 7.14
C SER A 56 7.86 -8.36 6.15
N ALA A 57 8.34 -9.38 5.46
CA ALA A 57 7.54 -10.23 4.58
C ALA A 57 6.38 -10.90 5.32
N GLU A 58 6.59 -11.28 6.58
CA GLU A 58 5.55 -11.86 7.44
C GLU A 58 4.40 -10.88 7.70
N ASP A 59 4.72 -9.63 8.06
CA ASP A 59 3.73 -8.57 8.28
C ASP A 59 2.98 -8.22 7.01
N LEU A 60 3.68 -8.15 5.85
CA LEU A 60 3.06 -7.87 4.56
C LEU A 60 2.16 -9.01 4.11
N THR A 61 2.54 -10.26 4.39
CA THR A 61 1.65 -11.42 4.18
C THR A 61 0.39 -11.29 5.03
N LEU A 62 0.54 -10.95 6.31
CA LEU A 62 -0.61 -10.73 7.18
C LEU A 62 -1.48 -9.57 6.68
N ALA A 63 -0.88 -8.45 6.27
CA ALA A 63 -1.60 -7.31 5.70
C ALA A 63 -2.44 -7.72 4.48
N HIS A 64 -1.85 -8.51 3.58
CA HIS A 64 -2.55 -9.02 2.40
C HIS A 64 -3.74 -9.91 2.78
N VAL A 65 -3.53 -10.89 3.66
CA VAL A 65 -4.59 -11.79 4.13
C VAL A 65 -5.72 -11.00 4.80
N LEU A 66 -5.41 -10.03 5.66
CA LEU A 66 -6.41 -9.18 6.31
C LEU A 66 -7.18 -8.32 5.30
N ALA A 67 -6.51 -7.76 4.28
CA ALA A 67 -7.17 -6.99 3.23
C ALA A 67 -8.11 -7.86 2.38
N VAL A 68 -7.70 -9.07 2.01
CA VAL A 68 -8.55 -10.05 1.31
C VAL A 68 -9.73 -10.45 2.20
N THR A 69 -9.50 -10.71 3.49
CA THR A 69 -10.56 -11.03 4.45
C THR A 69 -11.58 -9.89 4.56
N ALA A 70 -11.10 -8.63 4.58
CA ALA A 70 -11.98 -7.47 4.56
C ALA A 70 -12.91 -7.46 3.34
N VAL A 71 -12.37 -7.80 2.15
CA VAL A 71 -13.18 -7.92 0.92
C VAL A 71 -14.21 -9.04 1.04
N ILE A 72 -13.82 -10.21 1.54
CA ILE A 72 -14.72 -11.37 1.77
C ILE A 72 -15.85 -10.98 2.71
N GLN A 73 -15.56 -10.18 3.75
CA GLN A 73 -16.52 -9.64 4.71
C GLN A 73 -17.30 -8.40 4.19
N GLY A 74 -17.27 -8.17 2.87
CA GLY A 74 -18.09 -7.16 2.20
C GLY A 74 -17.47 -5.76 2.11
N ASN A 75 -16.29 -5.52 2.65
CA ASN A 75 -15.60 -4.22 2.50
C ASN A 75 -14.90 -4.11 1.15
N LYS A 76 -15.65 -3.65 0.15
CA LYS A 76 -15.14 -3.54 -1.22
C LYS A 76 -13.99 -2.53 -1.38
N SER A 77 -13.87 -1.54 -0.50
CA SER A 77 -12.78 -0.55 -0.51
C SER A 77 -11.41 -1.19 -0.22
N ALA A 78 -11.38 -2.38 0.39
CA ALA A 78 -10.15 -3.10 0.69
C ALA A 78 -9.49 -3.75 -0.56
N ARG A 79 -10.15 -3.79 -1.72
CA ARG A 79 -9.64 -4.44 -2.94
C ARG A 79 -8.30 -3.88 -3.39
N TRP A 80 -8.20 -2.55 -3.46
CA TRP A 80 -6.93 -1.90 -3.81
C TRP A 80 -5.83 -2.21 -2.78
N LEU A 81 -6.17 -2.18 -1.49
CA LEU A 81 -5.21 -2.48 -0.44
C LEU A 81 -4.68 -3.92 -0.54
N ALA A 82 -5.55 -4.88 -0.90
CA ALA A 82 -5.14 -6.26 -1.14
C ALA A 82 -4.14 -6.37 -2.31
N ALA A 83 -4.35 -5.65 -3.42
CA ALA A 83 -3.39 -5.58 -4.52
C ALA A 83 -2.06 -4.94 -4.08
N ALA A 84 -2.13 -3.80 -3.37
CA ALA A 84 -0.97 -3.06 -2.94
C ALA A 84 -0.10 -3.82 -1.91
N THR A 85 -0.71 -4.55 -1.00
CA THR A 85 0.01 -5.37 -0.01
C THR A 85 0.67 -6.59 -0.64
N LEU A 86 0.06 -7.20 -1.68
CA LEU A 86 0.70 -8.26 -2.45
C LEU A 86 1.94 -7.75 -3.18
N ASP A 87 1.83 -6.63 -3.89
CA ASP A 87 2.99 -6.05 -4.59
C ASP A 87 4.13 -5.69 -3.64
N ARG A 88 3.84 -5.15 -2.46
CA ARG A 88 4.85 -4.86 -1.42
C ARG A 88 5.52 -6.12 -0.90
N TYR A 89 4.74 -7.17 -0.65
CA TYR A 89 5.30 -8.47 -0.29
C TYR A 89 6.26 -8.98 -1.37
N LEU A 90 5.82 -8.99 -2.63
CA LEU A 90 6.64 -9.43 -3.76
C LEU A 90 7.94 -8.62 -3.87
N GLN A 91 7.88 -7.29 -3.70
CA GLN A 91 9.08 -6.45 -3.69
C GLN A 91 10.04 -6.79 -2.54
N THR A 92 9.52 -7.07 -1.34
CA THR A 92 10.34 -7.48 -0.20
C THR A 92 11.06 -8.80 -0.50
N GLU A 93 10.41 -9.72 -1.20
CA GLU A 93 10.97 -10.99 -1.67
C GLU A 93 11.78 -10.86 -2.98
N LYS A 94 12.04 -9.63 -3.45
CA LYS A 94 12.76 -9.34 -4.70
C LYS A 94 12.10 -9.97 -5.93
N GLN A 95 10.80 -10.13 -5.89
CA GLN A 95 9.98 -10.63 -6.99
C GLN A 95 9.31 -9.47 -7.73
N PRO A 96 9.00 -9.64 -9.02
CA PRO A 96 8.25 -8.64 -9.77
C PRO A 96 6.86 -8.40 -9.17
N GLN A 97 6.46 -7.13 -9.07
CA GLN A 97 5.06 -6.76 -8.82
C GLN A 97 4.15 -7.38 -9.89
N VAL A 98 2.90 -7.63 -9.53
CA VAL A 98 1.89 -8.14 -10.48
C VAL A 98 0.80 -7.11 -10.78
N PHE A 99 0.58 -6.14 -9.89
CA PHE A 99 -0.36 -5.04 -10.08
C PHE A 99 0.30 -3.70 -10.41
N GLY A 100 1.62 -3.54 -10.14
CA GLY A 100 2.32 -2.28 -10.37
C GLY A 100 1.82 -1.14 -9.48
N THR A 101 1.42 -1.42 -8.25
CA THR A 101 0.87 -0.43 -7.32
C THR A 101 1.95 0.37 -6.59
N GLN A 102 3.21 -0.06 -6.67
CA GLN A 102 4.32 0.56 -5.95
C GLN A 102 5.26 1.30 -6.92
N PHE A 103 5.43 2.58 -6.65
CA PHE A 103 6.43 3.43 -7.31
C PHE A 103 7.59 3.66 -6.34
N GLN A 104 8.81 3.51 -6.82
CA GLN A 104 10.01 3.65 -6.00
C GLN A 104 11.14 4.33 -6.76
N ARG A 105 12.13 4.82 -6.03
CA ARG A 105 13.42 5.23 -6.56
C ARG A 105 14.45 4.19 -6.13
N GLU A 106 15.34 3.82 -7.02
CA GLU A 106 16.37 2.83 -6.74
C GLU A 106 17.67 3.54 -6.36
N GLY A 107 18.08 3.40 -5.10
CA GLY A 107 19.29 4.04 -4.57
C GLY A 107 19.28 5.55 -4.82
N ASP A 108 20.40 6.07 -5.34
CA ASP A 108 20.58 7.49 -5.69
C ASP A 108 19.98 7.86 -7.06
N ASN A 109 19.31 6.93 -7.74
CA ASN A 109 18.67 7.21 -9.02
C ASN A 109 17.51 8.19 -8.81
N PRO A 110 17.51 9.38 -9.42
CA PRO A 110 16.42 10.35 -9.27
C PRO A 110 15.13 9.91 -9.96
N ARG A 111 15.19 8.88 -10.82
CA ARG A 111 14.05 8.43 -11.60
C ARG A 111 13.15 7.50 -10.80
N TRP A 112 11.85 7.74 -10.91
CA TRP A 112 10.84 6.82 -10.41
C TRP A 112 10.72 5.59 -11.31
N THR A 113 10.41 4.44 -10.71
CA THR A 113 10.18 3.18 -11.42
C THR A 113 9.12 2.35 -10.71
N MET A 114 8.47 1.47 -11.44
CA MET A 114 7.66 0.37 -10.90
C MET A 114 8.40 -0.97 -10.98
N ALA A 115 9.63 -0.99 -11.52
CA ALA A 115 10.39 -2.22 -11.71
C ALA A 115 10.87 -2.82 -10.36
N PRO A 116 11.00 -4.17 -10.28
CA PRO A 116 10.55 -5.12 -11.29
C PRO A 116 9.03 -5.29 -11.32
N TYR A 117 8.44 -5.39 -12.51
CA TYR A 117 7.00 -5.49 -12.70
C TYR A 117 6.66 -6.45 -13.84
N ASP A 118 5.94 -7.54 -13.56
CA ASP A 118 5.38 -8.44 -14.56
C ASP A 118 4.06 -7.90 -15.08
N ARG A 119 4.12 -7.17 -16.19
CA ARG A 119 2.96 -6.53 -16.81
C ARG A 119 1.96 -7.52 -17.40
N ALA A 120 2.39 -8.74 -17.68
CA ALA A 120 1.54 -9.77 -18.26
C ALA A 120 0.75 -10.56 -17.22
N ALA A 121 1.17 -10.52 -15.94
CA ALA A 121 0.57 -11.31 -14.87
C ALA A 121 -0.93 -11.02 -14.66
N VAL A 122 -1.34 -9.74 -14.72
CA VAL A 122 -2.72 -9.34 -14.44
C VAL A 122 -3.25 -8.40 -15.53
N PRO A 123 -4.18 -8.86 -16.39
CA PRO A 123 -4.75 -8.02 -17.45
C PRO A 123 -5.66 -6.92 -16.87
N ASP A 124 -5.82 -5.80 -17.59
CA ASP A 124 -6.54 -4.60 -17.14
C ASP A 124 -7.96 -4.87 -16.67
N ARG A 125 -8.68 -5.81 -17.31
CA ARG A 125 -10.02 -6.20 -16.86
C ARG A 125 -10.03 -6.74 -15.43
N VAL A 126 -9.03 -7.52 -15.05
CA VAL A 126 -8.91 -8.06 -13.68
C VAL A 126 -8.46 -6.96 -12.73
N ARG A 127 -7.52 -6.10 -13.16
CA ARG A 127 -7.04 -4.96 -12.38
C ARG A 127 -8.19 -4.05 -11.93
N THR A 128 -9.12 -3.73 -12.85
CA THR A 128 -10.31 -2.93 -12.53
C THR A 128 -11.16 -3.55 -11.41
N LEU A 129 -11.31 -4.88 -11.41
CA LEU A 129 -12.01 -5.59 -10.33
C LEU A 129 -11.31 -5.47 -8.97
N TRP A 130 -9.99 -5.28 -8.98
CA TRP A 130 -9.16 -5.03 -7.79
C TRP A 130 -8.99 -3.54 -7.50
N CYS A 131 -9.76 -2.69 -8.15
CA CYS A 131 -9.70 -1.24 -7.99
C CYS A 131 -8.33 -0.63 -8.35
N VAL A 132 -7.55 -1.33 -9.14
CA VAL A 132 -6.28 -0.84 -9.67
C VAL A 132 -6.51 -0.25 -11.05
N VAL A 133 -5.94 0.91 -11.32
CA VAL A 133 -6.04 1.59 -12.62
C VAL A 133 -5.41 0.76 -13.74
N SER A 134 -5.74 1.08 -14.99
CA SER A 134 -5.16 0.43 -16.17
C SER A 134 -3.64 0.60 -16.23
N GLN A 135 -2.96 -0.26 -16.99
CA GLN A 135 -1.51 -0.12 -17.18
C GLN A 135 -1.15 1.22 -17.86
N SER A 136 -1.97 1.68 -18.79
CA SER A 136 -1.77 2.99 -19.44
C SER A 136 -1.93 4.17 -18.47
N ASP A 137 -2.83 4.07 -17.48
CA ASP A 137 -2.96 5.09 -16.44
C ASP A 137 -1.79 5.08 -15.47
N GLN A 138 -1.24 3.89 -15.17
CA GLN A 138 -0.02 3.78 -14.36
C GLN A 138 1.19 4.37 -15.08
N ASP A 139 1.33 4.15 -16.39
CA ASP A 139 2.40 4.76 -17.18
C ASP A 139 2.31 6.29 -17.14
N ARG A 140 1.12 6.85 -17.27
CA ARG A 140 0.89 8.29 -17.09
C ARG A 140 1.24 8.78 -15.69
N ALA A 141 0.85 8.04 -14.66
CA ALA A 141 1.20 8.36 -13.28
C ALA A 141 2.72 8.35 -13.06
N LEU A 142 3.44 7.40 -13.66
CA LEU A 142 4.90 7.35 -13.64
C LEU A 142 5.52 8.56 -14.34
N GLU A 143 5.02 8.95 -15.51
CA GLU A 143 5.46 10.15 -16.23
C GLU A 143 5.22 11.42 -15.41
N ASP A 144 4.09 11.53 -14.72
CA ASP A 144 3.78 12.64 -13.83
C ASP A 144 4.75 12.73 -12.65
N LEU A 145 5.06 11.60 -12.03
CA LEU A 145 6.09 11.53 -10.98
C LEU A 145 7.48 11.94 -11.49
N GLN A 146 7.88 11.49 -12.70
CA GLN A 146 9.14 11.86 -13.33
C GLN A 146 9.23 13.37 -13.59
N ALA A 147 8.10 13.99 -13.97
CA ALA A 147 8.01 15.42 -14.25
C ALA A 147 7.83 16.28 -12.98
N GLY A 148 7.79 15.67 -11.78
CA GLY A 148 7.54 16.37 -10.51
C GLY A 148 6.12 16.94 -10.39
N ARG A 149 5.18 16.46 -11.19
CA ARG A 149 3.77 16.89 -11.10
C ARG A 149 3.11 16.25 -9.89
N GLN A 150 2.43 17.06 -9.08
CA GLN A 150 1.68 16.55 -7.92
C GLN A 150 0.40 15.84 -8.38
N GLY A 151 0.14 14.65 -7.80
CA GLY A 151 -1.05 13.85 -8.07
C GLY A 151 -0.78 12.54 -8.80
N GLY A 152 0.45 12.29 -9.23
CA GLY A 152 0.81 11.17 -10.10
C GLY A 152 0.70 9.76 -9.53
N ALA A 153 0.56 9.59 -8.24
CA ALA A 153 0.64 8.25 -7.63
C ALA A 153 -0.71 7.60 -7.29
N ASN A 154 -1.85 8.12 -7.82
CA ASN A 154 -3.13 7.47 -7.56
C ASN A 154 -3.28 6.23 -8.46
N THR A 155 -3.01 5.08 -7.89
CA THR A 155 -3.15 3.77 -8.55
C THR A 155 -4.52 3.12 -8.28
N SER A 156 -5.42 3.83 -7.60
CA SER A 156 -6.77 3.38 -7.29
C SER A 156 -7.80 3.98 -8.25
N VAL A 157 -8.78 3.19 -8.66
CA VAL A 157 -9.94 3.65 -9.44
C VAL A 157 -10.89 4.44 -8.53
N ALA A 158 -11.28 5.65 -8.93
CA ALA A 158 -12.13 6.55 -8.12
C ALA A 158 -13.48 5.93 -7.71
N GLU A 159 -14.06 5.07 -8.55
CA GLU A 159 -15.35 4.39 -8.31
C GLU A 159 -15.29 3.28 -7.24
N CYS A 160 -14.10 3.04 -6.69
CA CYS A 160 -13.86 1.98 -5.72
C CYS A 160 -13.74 2.50 -4.27
N GLN A 161 -13.98 3.78 -4.07
CA GLN A 161 -13.88 4.41 -2.75
C GLN A 161 -15.20 4.35 -1.98
#